data_2c438cd663195a97120f807c3f55b78a
#
_entry.id   2c438cd663195a97120f807c3f55b78a
#
_cell.length_a   1.000
_cell.length_b   1.000
_cell.length_c   1.000
_cell.angle_alpha   90.00
_cell.angle_beta   90.00
_cell.angle_gamma   90.00
#
_symmetry.space_group_name_H-M   'P 1'
#
loop_
_entity.id
_entity.type
_entity.pdbx_description
1 polymer ?
#
loop_
_entity_poly.entity_id
_entity_poly.type
_entity_poly.pdbx_seq_one_letter_code
_entity_poly.pdbx_strand_id
1 'polypeptide(L)'
;MTIQEIQNEIVDEFSMFDDWMQRYEYIIELGKSLPLIEEQYKVDENIIKGCQSKVWVHGEEQNGKIVFTADSDAILTKGIIAILIRTFSNQSPKDILDANTDFIDEIGLKEHLSPTRANGLVSMIKQIKMYALAFQAKQ
;
A
#
# COMPACT_ATOMS: atom_id res chain seq x y z
N MET A 1 2.66 15.57 5.61
CA MET A 1 2.65 15.59 4.13
C MET A 1 1.29 15.15 3.61
N THR A 2 0.83 15.76 2.53
CA THR A 2 -0.39 15.31 1.86
C THR A 2 -0.11 14.03 1.07
N ILE A 3 -1.18 13.31 0.72
CA ILE A 3 -1.06 12.11 -0.11
C ILE A 3 -0.38 12.47 -1.44
N GLN A 4 -0.77 13.58 -2.07
CA GLN A 4 -0.18 14.00 -3.35
C GLN A 4 1.32 14.28 -3.22
N GLU A 5 1.75 14.92 -2.14
CA GLU A 5 3.17 15.16 -1.90
C GLU A 5 3.95 13.86 -1.74
N ILE A 6 3.39 12.89 -1.03
CA ILE A 6 4.00 11.57 -0.85
C ILE A 6 4.09 10.84 -2.18
N GLN A 7 3.03 10.88 -2.98
CA GLN A 7 3.01 10.25 -4.30
C GLN A 7 4.09 10.85 -5.21
N ASN A 8 4.22 12.17 -5.21
CA ASN A 8 5.25 12.87 -5.99
C ASN A 8 6.66 12.45 -5.56
N GLU A 9 6.87 12.31 -4.26
CA GLU A 9 8.14 11.86 -3.69
C GLU A 9 8.48 10.45 -4.15
N ILE A 10 7.51 9.54 -4.16
CA ILE A 10 7.68 8.17 -4.62
C ILE A 10 8.02 8.12 -6.12
N VAL A 11 7.29 8.89 -6.94
CA VAL A 11 7.56 8.97 -8.37
C VAL A 11 8.99 9.47 -8.62
N ASP A 12 9.41 10.51 -7.90
CA ASP A 12 10.76 11.04 -8.02
C ASP A 12 11.82 9.99 -7.66
N GLU A 13 11.60 9.22 -6.61
CA GLU A 13 12.52 8.15 -6.21
C GLU A 13 12.65 7.09 -7.30
N PHE A 14 11.52 6.65 -7.87
CA PHE A 14 11.53 5.64 -8.91
C PHE A 14 12.14 6.15 -10.23
N SER A 15 12.04 7.45 -10.48
CA SER A 15 12.62 8.05 -11.69
C SER A 15 14.15 8.00 -11.73
N MET A 16 14.78 7.74 -10.58
CA MET A 16 16.24 7.57 -10.51
C MET A 16 16.73 6.23 -11.07
N PHE A 17 15.83 5.31 -11.34
CA PHE A 17 16.17 3.98 -11.83
C PHE A 17 15.71 3.85 -13.29
N ASP A 18 16.66 3.52 -14.18
CA ASP A 18 16.41 3.47 -15.62
C ASP A 18 15.78 2.15 -16.08
N ASP A 19 16.04 1.05 -15.37
CA ASP A 19 15.53 -0.24 -15.76
C ASP A 19 14.64 -0.84 -14.67
N TRP A 20 13.84 -1.83 -15.07
CA TRP A 20 12.89 -2.46 -14.17
C TRP A 20 13.57 -3.30 -13.08
N MET A 21 14.71 -3.91 -13.40
CA MET A 21 15.42 -4.71 -12.39
C MET A 21 15.82 -3.86 -11.19
N GLN A 22 16.31 -2.65 -11.43
CA GLN A 22 16.67 -1.71 -10.37
C GLN A 22 15.44 -1.28 -9.56
N ARG A 23 14.32 -1.02 -10.23
CA ARG A 23 13.06 -0.68 -9.57
C ARG A 23 12.54 -1.84 -8.72
N TYR A 24 12.66 -3.05 -9.23
CA TYR A 24 12.26 -4.27 -8.54
C TYR A 24 13.04 -4.42 -7.22
N GLU A 25 14.37 -4.25 -7.29
CA GLU A 25 15.22 -4.29 -6.10
C GLU A 25 14.86 -3.20 -5.09
N TYR A 26 14.52 -2.01 -5.58
CA TYR A 26 14.11 -0.90 -4.73
C TYR A 26 12.79 -1.19 -4.02
N ILE A 27 11.83 -1.80 -4.71
CA ILE A 27 10.56 -2.22 -4.10
C ILE A 27 10.83 -3.19 -2.94
N ILE A 28 11.68 -4.17 -3.14
CA ILE A 28 12.05 -5.12 -2.10
C ILE A 28 12.68 -4.40 -0.90
N GLU A 29 13.55 -3.44 -1.16
CA GLU A 29 14.19 -2.65 -0.12
C GLU A 29 13.17 -1.84 0.69
N LEU A 30 12.18 -1.25 0.03
CA LEU A 30 11.12 -0.51 0.71
C LEU A 30 10.31 -1.39 1.66
N GLY A 31 10.16 -2.66 1.33
CA GLY A 31 9.47 -3.62 2.19
C GLY A 31 10.11 -3.80 3.55
N LYS A 32 11.42 -3.57 3.65
CA LYS A 32 12.15 -3.68 4.92
C LYS A 32 11.75 -2.60 5.92
N SER A 33 11.21 -1.49 5.44
CA SER A 33 10.75 -0.36 6.28
C SER A 33 9.25 -0.40 6.55
N LEU A 34 8.56 -1.45 6.14
CA LEU A 34 7.12 -1.58 6.35
C LEU A 34 6.79 -1.59 7.85
N PRO A 35 5.86 -0.71 8.31
CA PRO A 35 5.33 -0.82 9.66
C PRO A 35 4.59 -2.15 9.81
N LEU A 36 5.16 -3.07 10.60
CA LEU A 36 4.66 -4.43 10.69
C LEU A 36 3.39 -4.51 11.54
N ILE A 37 2.42 -5.27 11.04
CA ILE A 37 1.19 -5.59 11.74
C ILE A 37 1.52 -6.41 13.00
N GLU A 38 0.82 -6.13 14.09
CA GLU A 38 0.98 -6.92 15.31
C GLU A 38 0.44 -8.33 15.10
N GLU A 39 1.05 -9.31 15.74
CA GLU A 39 0.68 -10.72 15.58
C GLU A 39 -0.80 -10.99 15.89
N GLN A 40 -1.36 -10.27 16.89
CA GLN A 40 -2.78 -10.42 17.24
C GLN A 40 -3.72 -10.04 16.09
N TYR A 41 -3.28 -9.22 15.14
CA TYR A 41 -4.07 -8.81 13.98
C TYR A 41 -3.76 -9.61 12.73
N LYS A 42 -2.80 -10.54 12.79
CA LYS A 42 -2.48 -11.45 11.70
C LYS A 42 -3.47 -12.61 11.66
N VAL A 43 -4.72 -12.27 11.38
CA VAL A 43 -5.85 -13.20 11.37
C VAL A 43 -6.49 -13.21 9.99
N ASP A 44 -7.31 -14.22 9.72
CA ASP A 44 -7.92 -14.42 8.39
C ASP A 44 -8.77 -13.23 7.95
N GLU A 45 -9.44 -12.54 8.89
CA GLU A 45 -10.27 -11.36 8.59
C GLU A 45 -9.46 -10.21 8.03
N ASN A 46 -8.16 -10.15 8.33
CA ASN A 46 -7.27 -9.10 7.86
C ASN A 46 -6.46 -9.50 6.62
N ILE A 47 -6.68 -10.70 6.08
CA ILE A 47 -6.05 -11.13 4.83
C ILE A 47 -6.74 -10.43 3.66
N ILE A 48 -5.94 -9.87 2.77
CA ILE A 48 -6.45 -9.29 1.54
C ILE A 48 -6.69 -10.42 0.54
N LYS A 49 -7.94 -10.58 0.13
CA LYS A 49 -8.34 -11.59 -0.85
C LYS A 49 -7.91 -11.16 -2.25
N GLY A 50 -7.60 -12.13 -3.10
CA GLY A 50 -7.19 -11.87 -4.47
C GLY A 50 -5.69 -11.72 -4.68
N CYS A 51 -4.91 -11.87 -3.62
CA CYS A 51 -3.44 -11.89 -3.70
C CYS A 51 -2.95 -13.33 -3.77
N GLN A 52 -1.90 -13.58 -4.55
CA GLN A 52 -1.27 -14.88 -4.64
C GLN A 52 -0.58 -15.26 -3.34
N SER A 53 0.07 -14.30 -2.70
CA SER A 53 0.72 -14.45 -1.40
C SER A 53 -0.23 -14.00 -0.30
N LYS A 54 0.04 -14.41 0.94
CA LYS A 54 -0.71 -13.88 2.09
C LYS A 54 -0.27 -12.45 2.37
N VAL A 55 -1.26 -11.56 2.47
CA VAL A 55 -1.05 -10.15 2.82
C VAL A 55 -2.06 -9.79 3.89
N TRP A 56 -1.58 -9.28 5.02
CA TRP A 56 -2.44 -8.81 6.10
C TRP A 56 -2.33 -7.30 6.20
N VAL A 57 -3.46 -6.62 6.37
CA VAL A 57 -3.52 -5.17 6.59
C VAL A 57 -4.45 -4.88 7.76
N HIS A 58 -4.03 -4.00 8.65
CA HIS A 58 -4.82 -3.53 9.77
C HIS A 58 -4.78 -2.00 9.80
N GLY A 59 -5.94 -1.36 10.00
CA GLY A 59 -6.05 0.09 10.12
C GLY A 59 -6.64 0.47 11.46
N GLU A 60 -6.06 1.48 12.10
CA GLU A 60 -6.57 2.04 13.35
C GLU A 60 -6.74 3.54 13.22
N GLU A 61 -7.80 4.07 13.82
CA GLU A 61 -7.98 5.52 13.87
C GLU A 61 -7.17 6.12 15.01
N GLN A 62 -6.41 7.16 14.71
CA GLN A 62 -5.65 7.93 15.69
C GLN A 62 -5.80 9.41 15.36
N ASN A 63 -6.45 10.16 16.23
CA ASN A 63 -6.63 11.61 16.09
C ASN A 63 -7.25 12.02 14.74
N GLY A 64 -8.26 11.28 14.28
CA GLY A 64 -8.96 11.56 13.03
C GLY A 64 -8.25 11.09 11.78
N LYS A 65 -7.14 10.39 11.92
CA LYS A 65 -6.36 9.82 10.83
C LYS A 65 -6.30 8.31 10.97
N ILE A 66 -6.08 7.60 9.87
CA ILE A 66 -5.95 6.15 9.90
C ILE A 66 -4.47 5.78 9.80
N VAL A 67 -4.00 4.98 10.74
CA VAL A 67 -2.63 4.44 10.72
C VAL A 67 -2.72 2.97 10.31
N PHE A 68 -2.02 2.62 9.23
CA PHE A 68 -2.01 1.26 8.70
C PHE A 68 -0.74 0.52 9.08
N THR A 69 -0.89 -0.76 9.36
CA THR A 69 0.22 -1.71 9.50
C THR A 69 -0.09 -2.92 8.65
N ALA A 70 0.93 -3.65 8.23
CA ALA A 70 0.76 -4.77 7.33
C ALA A 70 1.92 -5.75 7.43
N ASP A 71 1.78 -6.89 6.75
CA ASP A 71 2.86 -7.82 6.49
C ASP A 71 2.49 -8.70 5.32
N SER A 72 3.46 -9.42 4.78
CA SER A 72 3.26 -10.42 3.74
C SER A 72 4.31 -11.51 3.88
N ASP A 73 3.96 -12.71 3.40
CA ASP A 73 4.89 -13.85 3.37
C ASP A 73 5.78 -13.85 2.11
N ALA A 74 5.63 -12.86 1.22
CA ALA A 74 6.45 -12.73 0.01
C ALA A 74 7.13 -11.35 -0.03
N ILE A 75 8.42 -11.34 -0.30
CA ILE A 75 9.25 -10.12 -0.19
C ILE A 75 8.84 -9.03 -1.19
N LEU A 76 8.49 -9.40 -2.42
CA LEU A 76 8.04 -8.41 -3.40
C LEU A 76 6.69 -7.81 -3.00
N THR A 77 5.75 -8.65 -2.61
CA THR A 77 4.43 -8.22 -2.17
C THR A 77 4.53 -7.32 -0.94
N LYS A 78 5.44 -7.65 -0.03
CA LYS A 78 5.71 -6.81 1.15
C LYS A 78 6.18 -5.42 0.74
N GLY A 79 7.03 -5.32 -0.29
CA GLY A 79 7.47 -4.03 -0.83
C GLY A 79 6.33 -3.24 -1.46
N ILE A 80 5.44 -3.92 -2.18
CA ILE A 80 4.28 -3.29 -2.82
C ILE A 80 3.34 -2.70 -1.77
N ILE A 81 3.00 -3.48 -0.74
CA ILE A 81 2.13 -2.97 0.32
C ILE A 81 2.81 -1.85 1.10
N ALA A 82 4.13 -1.88 1.24
CA ALA A 82 4.88 -0.80 1.90
C ALA A 82 4.73 0.53 1.17
N ILE A 83 4.74 0.52 -0.16
CA ILE A 83 4.50 1.72 -0.97
C ILE A 83 3.11 2.30 -0.69
N LEU A 84 2.10 1.44 -0.64
CA LEU A 84 0.73 1.88 -0.40
C LEU A 84 0.54 2.41 1.02
N ILE A 85 1.12 1.75 2.02
CA ILE A 85 1.03 2.22 3.40
C ILE A 85 1.76 3.54 3.58
N ARG A 86 2.93 3.71 2.99
CA ARG A 86 3.65 4.99 3.01
C ARG A 86 2.76 6.12 2.46
N THR A 87 2.00 5.83 1.41
CA THR A 87 1.14 6.81 0.75
C THR A 87 -0.08 7.16 1.59
N PHE A 88 -0.76 6.14 2.12
CA PHE A 88 -2.10 6.30 2.68
C PHE A 88 -2.16 6.31 4.20
N SER A 89 -1.12 5.85 4.89
CA SER A 89 -1.12 5.85 6.34
C SER A 89 -1.01 7.26 6.91
N ASN A 90 -1.58 7.47 8.07
CA ASN A 90 -1.58 8.76 8.77
C ASN A 90 -2.26 9.87 7.96
N GLN A 91 -3.35 9.52 7.28
CA GLN A 91 -4.18 10.45 6.50
C GLN A 91 -5.63 10.33 6.96
N SER A 92 -6.41 11.39 6.72
CA SER A 92 -7.84 11.36 7.06
C SER A 92 -8.58 10.40 6.13
N PRO A 93 -9.71 9.83 6.59
CA PRO A 93 -10.53 8.98 5.71
C PRO A 93 -10.94 9.68 4.41
N LYS A 94 -11.31 10.96 4.48
CA LYS A 94 -11.70 11.72 3.29
C LYS A 94 -10.55 11.82 2.30
N ASP A 95 -9.35 12.12 2.76
CA ASP A 95 -8.18 12.27 1.88
C ASP A 95 -7.85 10.94 1.20
N ILE A 96 -7.97 9.82 1.93
CA ILE A 96 -7.75 8.49 1.35
C ILE A 96 -8.78 8.19 0.27
N LEU A 97 -10.05 8.47 0.53
CA LEU A 97 -11.13 8.19 -0.43
C LEU A 97 -11.03 9.05 -1.68
N ASP A 98 -10.60 10.30 -1.54
CA ASP A 98 -10.50 11.25 -2.66
C ASP A 98 -9.22 11.05 -3.48
N ALA A 99 -8.23 10.32 -2.98
CA ALA A 99 -6.95 10.15 -3.65
C ALA A 99 -7.05 9.30 -4.91
N ASN A 100 -6.37 9.74 -5.98
CA ASN A 100 -6.18 8.90 -7.14
C ASN A 100 -4.96 7.99 -6.95
N THR A 101 -4.80 7.02 -7.82
CA THR A 101 -3.69 6.06 -7.78
C THR A 101 -2.86 6.07 -9.06
N ASP A 102 -2.88 7.18 -9.79
CA ASP A 102 -2.17 7.30 -11.07
C ASP A 102 -0.65 7.11 -10.91
N PHE A 103 -0.10 7.46 -9.73
CA PHE A 103 1.32 7.28 -9.47
C PHE A 103 1.79 5.82 -9.61
N ILE A 104 0.89 4.87 -9.39
CA ILE A 104 1.18 3.43 -9.57
C ILE A 104 1.56 3.15 -11.02
N ASP A 105 0.83 3.74 -11.97
CA ASP A 105 1.13 3.60 -13.40
C ASP A 105 2.41 4.36 -13.76
N GLU A 106 2.61 5.54 -13.16
CA GLU A 106 3.80 6.35 -13.41
C GLU A 106 5.09 5.64 -13.01
N ILE A 107 5.07 4.86 -11.94
CA ILE A 107 6.25 4.08 -11.53
C ILE A 107 6.35 2.73 -12.24
N GLY A 108 5.38 2.40 -13.10
CA GLY A 108 5.42 1.22 -13.97
C GLY A 108 5.04 -0.09 -13.30
N LEU A 109 4.39 -0.05 -12.13
CA LEU A 109 4.08 -1.26 -11.38
C LEU A 109 3.17 -2.22 -12.14
N LYS A 110 2.05 -1.71 -12.67
CA LYS A 110 1.05 -2.58 -13.32
C LYS A 110 1.60 -3.26 -14.57
N GLU A 111 2.44 -2.55 -15.33
CA GLU A 111 3.00 -3.08 -16.57
C GLU A 111 3.96 -4.24 -16.35
N HIS A 112 4.66 -4.24 -15.21
CA HIS A 112 5.75 -5.17 -14.95
C HIS A 112 5.38 -6.27 -13.97
N LEU A 113 4.18 -6.22 -13.38
CA LEU A 113 3.68 -7.29 -12.51
C LEU A 113 2.96 -8.35 -13.33
N SER A 114 3.00 -9.60 -12.87
CA SER A 114 2.15 -10.64 -13.44
C SER A 114 0.67 -10.23 -13.26
N PRO A 115 -0.26 -10.76 -14.08
CA PRO A 115 -1.68 -10.44 -13.92
C PRO A 115 -2.20 -10.71 -12.50
N THR A 116 -1.76 -11.79 -11.88
CA THR A 116 -2.17 -12.15 -10.51
C THR A 116 -1.69 -11.10 -9.49
N ARG A 117 -0.44 -10.64 -9.61
CA ARG A 117 0.10 -9.62 -8.72
C ARG A 117 -0.54 -8.25 -8.98
N ALA A 118 -0.82 -7.92 -10.23
CA ALA A 118 -1.52 -6.68 -10.57
C ALA A 118 -2.93 -6.67 -9.94
N ASN A 119 -3.64 -7.80 -10.00
CA ASN A 119 -4.94 -7.94 -9.35
C ASN A 119 -4.83 -7.81 -7.83
N GLY A 120 -3.77 -8.39 -7.24
CA GLY A 120 -3.50 -8.25 -5.80
C GLY A 120 -3.29 -6.80 -5.39
N LEU A 121 -2.57 -6.03 -6.21
CA LEU A 121 -2.35 -4.60 -5.97
C LEU A 121 -3.67 -3.84 -5.95
N VAL A 122 -4.56 -4.10 -6.91
CA VAL A 122 -5.90 -3.50 -6.95
C VAL A 122 -6.68 -3.85 -5.68
N SER A 123 -6.60 -5.10 -5.23
CA SER A 123 -7.26 -5.55 -4.00
C SER A 123 -6.72 -4.85 -2.76
N MET A 124 -5.40 -4.61 -2.69
CA MET A 124 -4.78 -3.86 -1.60
C MET A 124 -5.31 -2.43 -1.52
N ILE A 125 -5.36 -1.74 -2.65
CA ILE A 125 -5.87 -0.37 -2.72
C ILE A 125 -7.33 -0.33 -2.28
N LYS A 126 -8.12 -1.27 -2.77
CA LYS A 126 -9.53 -1.39 -2.43
C LYS A 126 -9.73 -1.60 -0.92
N GLN A 127 -8.94 -2.47 -0.32
CA GLN A 127 -9.04 -2.73 1.11
C GLN A 127 -8.70 -1.48 1.94
N ILE A 128 -7.66 -0.74 1.56
CA ILE A 128 -7.29 0.50 2.22
C ILE A 128 -8.44 1.52 2.15
N LYS A 129 -9.05 1.66 0.96
CA LYS A 129 -10.17 2.58 0.80
C LYS A 129 -11.43 2.12 1.54
N MET A 130 -11.63 0.80 1.70
CA MET A 130 -12.73 0.28 2.50
C MET A 130 -12.57 0.61 3.99
N TYR A 131 -11.36 0.53 4.52
CA TYR A 131 -11.09 1.01 5.88
C TYR A 131 -11.45 2.49 6.02
N ALA A 132 -11.04 3.31 5.05
CA ALA A 132 -11.35 4.74 5.06
C ALA A 132 -12.86 4.99 5.06
N LEU A 133 -13.60 4.27 4.23
CA LEU A 133 -15.06 4.38 4.15
C LEU A 133 -15.71 3.99 5.48
N ALA A 134 -15.25 2.91 6.10
CA ALA A 134 -15.79 2.45 7.38
C ALA A 134 -15.54 3.46 8.50
N PHE A 135 -14.33 4.01 8.56
CA PHE A 135 -14.00 5.02 9.59
C PHE A 135 -14.72 6.34 9.34
N GLN A 136 -14.90 6.74 8.08
CA GLN A 136 -15.66 7.96 7.76
C GLN A 136 -17.12 7.83 8.22
N ALA A 137 -17.72 6.66 8.08
CA ALA A 137 -19.09 6.43 8.49
C ALA A 137 -19.29 6.54 10.00
N LYS A 138 -18.23 6.41 10.79
CA LYS A 138 -18.27 6.52 12.25
C LYS A 138 -18.07 7.95 12.77
N GLN A 139 -17.68 8.85 11.90
CA GLN A 139 -17.41 10.25 12.27
C GLN A 139 -18.68 11.10 12.24
#